data_fc02097802ce41889ed2cf36ee341ccb
#
_entry.id   fc02097802ce41889ed2cf36ee341ccb
#
_cell.length_a   1.000
_cell.length_b   1.000
_cell.length_c   1.000
_cell.angle_alpha   90.00
_cell.angle_beta   90.00
_cell.angle_gamma   90.00
#
_symmetry.space_group_name_H-M   'P 1'
#
loop_
_entity.id
_entity.type
_entity.pdbx_description
1 polymer ?
#
loop_
_entity_poly.entity_id
_entity_poly.type
_entity_poly.pdbx_seq_one_letter_code
_entity_poly.pdbx_strand_id
1 'polypeptide(L)'
;MTPKLLILLFFLGSFFLQAQNLVWKTNMNDAIKMCDDERKPLLIFFTASGTSQKIQSEIFATPDFMDWSSENIILLKLDLSDPSISSEEKEQNVKLKEALGIDELPQVCLATASIRRNKPTINKLGMLEYKMGGAKKWISEAKIILRGE
;
A
#
# COMPACT_ATOMS: atom_id res chain seq x y z
N MET A 1 44.41 17.03 -6.63
CA MET A 1 43.11 16.76 -7.26
C MET A 1 42.69 17.95 -8.10
N THR A 2 42.32 17.73 -9.33
CA THR A 2 41.84 18.80 -10.19
C THR A 2 40.38 19.13 -9.84
N PRO A 3 39.95 20.39 -9.91
CA PRO A 3 38.57 20.79 -9.55
C PRO A 3 37.48 20.06 -10.37
N LYS A 4 37.84 19.59 -11.56
CA LYS A 4 36.95 18.80 -12.42
C LYS A 4 36.61 17.41 -11.84
N LEU A 5 37.57 16.80 -11.13
CA LEU A 5 37.38 15.49 -10.48
C LEU A 5 36.46 15.62 -9.24
N LEU A 6 36.58 16.72 -8.52
CA LEU A 6 35.77 17.02 -7.34
C LEU A 6 34.30 17.28 -7.70
N ILE A 7 34.06 17.94 -8.84
CA ILE A 7 32.70 18.19 -9.36
C ILE A 7 32.04 16.86 -9.81
N LEU A 8 32.81 15.97 -10.43
CA LEU A 8 32.31 14.65 -10.86
C LEU A 8 31.90 13.77 -9.67
N LEU A 9 32.69 13.80 -8.57
CA LEU A 9 32.38 13.09 -7.34
C LEU A 9 31.12 13.67 -6.63
N PHE A 10 30.89 14.96 -6.74
CA PHE A 10 29.71 15.63 -6.19
C PHE A 10 28.44 15.24 -6.95
N PHE A 11 28.53 15.10 -8.29
CA PHE A 11 27.42 14.62 -9.11
C PHE A 11 27.08 13.16 -8.90
N LEU A 12 28.07 12.29 -8.67
CA LEU A 12 27.85 10.88 -8.34
C LEU A 12 27.21 10.68 -6.96
N GLY A 13 27.50 11.57 -6.00
CA GLY A 13 26.89 11.52 -4.67
C GLY A 13 25.41 11.93 -4.64
N SER A 14 24.95 12.70 -5.61
CA SER A 14 23.58 13.21 -5.65
C SER A 14 22.54 12.17 -6.11
N PHE A 15 22.95 11.07 -6.72
CA PHE A 15 22.07 9.99 -7.16
C PHE A 15 21.65 9.01 -6.06
N PHE A 16 22.29 9.05 -4.88
CA PHE A 16 21.98 8.13 -3.78
C PHE A 16 20.94 8.64 -2.77
N LEU A 17 20.37 9.82 -2.99
CA LEU A 17 19.43 10.46 -2.05
C LEU A 17 17.96 10.43 -2.49
N GLN A 18 17.60 9.55 -3.40
CA GLN A 18 16.19 9.22 -3.57
C GLN A 18 15.83 8.10 -2.61
N ALA A 19 15.65 8.48 -1.34
CA ALA A 19 14.90 7.63 -0.42
C ALA A 19 13.50 7.48 -1.04
N GLN A 20 13.20 6.30 -1.58
CA GLN A 20 11.86 5.98 -2.04
C GLN A 20 10.95 5.94 -0.81
N ASN A 21 10.29 7.06 -0.54
CA ASN A 21 9.26 7.11 0.48
C ASN A 21 8.04 6.36 -0.05
N LEU A 22 7.58 5.35 0.69
CA LEU A 22 6.29 4.72 0.44
C LEU A 22 5.18 5.76 0.51
N VAL A 23 4.38 5.85 -0.54
CA VAL A 23 3.22 6.74 -0.57
C VAL A 23 1.98 5.92 -0.24
N TRP A 24 1.58 5.94 1.02
CA TRP A 24 0.30 5.42 1.45
C TRP A 24 -0.80 6.46 1.24
N LYS A 25 -1.82 6.12 0.46
CA LYS A 25 -3.06 6.88 0.44
C LYS A 25 -3.86 6.59 1.71
N THR A 26 -4.57 7.56 2.19
CA THR A 26 -5.45 7.44 3.36
C THR A 26 -6.92 7.67 3.02
N ASN A 27 -7.19 8.19 1.83
CA ASN A 27 -8.53 8.38 1.30
C ASN A 27 -8.84 7.35 0.21
N MET A 28 -9.95 6.65 0.36
CA MET A 28 -10.38 5.58 -0.53
C MET A 28 -10.61 6.07 -1.97
N ASN A 29 -11.24 7.23 -2.14
CA ASN A 29 -11.55 7.76 -3.48
C ASN A 29 -10.28 8.15 -4.24
N ASP A 30 -9.30 8.72 -3.56
CA ASP A 30 -7.99 9.06 -4.14
C ASP A 30 -7.25 7.79 -4.58
N ALA A 31 -7.28 6.74 -3.77
CA ALA A 31 -6.66 5.47 -4.10
C ALA A 31 -7.33 4.79 -5.31
N ILE A 32 -8.66 4.76 -5.35
CA ILE A 32 -9.41 4.20 -6.49
C ILE A 32 -9.10 4.95 -7.78
N LYS A 33 -9.10 6.29 -7.71
CA LYS A 33 -8.74 7.11 -8.86
C LYS A 33 -7.33 6.81 -9.38
N MET A 34 -6.38 6.66 -8.47
CA MET A 34 -5.00 6.33 -8.83
C MET A 34 -4.88 4.94 -9.45
N CYS A 35 -5.62 3.94 -8.94
CA CYS A 35 -5.70 2.62 -9.56
C CYS A 35 -6.24 2.67 -10.99
N ASP A 36 -7.29 3.47 -11.22
CA ASP A 36 -7.88 3.65 -12.54
C ASP A 36 -6.94 4.35 -13.52
N ASP A 37 -6.27 5.41 -13.06
CA ASP A 37 -5.32 6.19 -13.87
C ASP A 37 -4.06 5.39 -14.23
N GLU A 38 -3.49 4.66 -13.26
CA GLU A 38 -2.22 3.94 -13.42
C GLU A 38 -2.38 2.47 -13.84
N ARG A 39 -3.60 1.97 -13.87
CA ARG A 39 -3.91 0.54 -14.17
C ARG A 39 -3.17 -0.43 -13.25
N LYS A 40 -3.06 -0.09 -11.98
CA LYS A 40 -2.45 -0.92 -10.95
C LYS A 40 -3.51 -1.47 -9.99
N PRO A 41 -3.27 -2.67 -9.43
CA PRO A 41 -4.13 -3.19 -8.37
C PRO A 41 -3.97 -2.39 -7.08
N LEU A 42 -4.85 -2.65 -6.13
CA LEU A 42 -4.96 -1.97 -4.85
C LEU A 42 -4.61 -2.92 -3.71
N LEU A 43 -3.74 -2.48 -2.81
CA LEU A 43 -3.54 -3.07 -1.50
C LEU A 43 -4.24 -2.20 -0.46
N ILE A 44 -5.23 -2.74 0.22
CA ILE A 44 -5.94 -2.06 1.30
C ILE A 44 -5.47 -2.64 2.63
N PHE A 45 -4.85 -1.81 3.43
CA PHE A 45 -4.42 -2.15 4.78
C PHE A 45 -5.39 -1.56 5.80
N PHE A 46 -6.25 -2.42 6.36
CA PHE A 46 -7.14 -2.07 7.45
C PHE A 46 -6.43 -2.25 8.78
N THR A 47 -6.41 -1.21 9.58
CA THR A 47 -5.73 -1.21 10.87
C THR A 47 -6.48 -0.37 11.92
N ALA A 48 -6.02 -0.49 13.16
CA ALA A 48 -6.40 0.34 14.29
C ALA A 48 -5.19 0.50 15.22
N SER A 49 -5.25 1.46 16.14
CA SER A 49 -4.16 1.74 17.08
C SER A 49 -3.64 0.48 17.77
N GLY A 50 -2.33 0.26 17.74
CA GLY A 50 -1.64 -0.80 18.47
C GLY A 50 -1.75 -2.21 17.89
N THR A 51 -2.42 -2.42 16.75
CA THR A 51 -2.69 -3.77 16.23
C THR A 51 -1.71 -4.27 15.18
N SER A 52 -0.88 -3.41 14.59
CA SER A 52 -0.20 -3.72 13.33
C SER A 52 1.32 -3.52 13.32
N GLN A 53 1.96 -3.52 14.49
CA GLN A 53 3.40 -3.24 14.60
C GLN A 53 4.27 -4.24 13.82
N LYS A 54 3.97 -5.53 13.88
CA LYS A 54 4.76 -6.57 13.21
C LYS A 54 4.71 -6.46 11.70
N ILE A 55 3.53 -6.35 11.12
CA ILE A 55 3.41 -6.25 9.66
C ILE A 55 4.04 -4.95 9.14
N GLN A 56 3.93 -3.85 9.89
CA GLN A 56 4.56 -2.59 9.50
C GLN A 56 6.08 -2.69 9.55
N SER A 57 6.67 -3.20 10.64
CA SER A 57 8.13 -3.27 10.81
C SER A 57 8.80 -4.37 9.98
N GLU A 58 8.18 -5.52 9.87
CA GLU A 58 8.79 -6.70 9.25
C GLU A 58 8.45 -6.86 7.76
N ILE A 59 7.40 -6.21 7.26
CA ILE A 59 6.99 -6.26 5.87
C ILE A 59 7.07 -4.88 5.22
N PHE A 60 6.22 -3.95 5.63
CA PHE A 60 6.05 -2.67 4.93
C PHE A 60 7.26 -1.73 5.02
N ALA A 61 8.01 -1.76 6.12
CA ALA A 61 9.21 -0.95 6.29
C ALA A 61 10.46 -1.54 5.65
N THR A 62 10.37 -2.65 4.95
CA THR A 62 11.52 -3.30 4.31
C THR A 62 11.80 -2.73 2.92
N PRO A 63 13.09 -2.69 2.49
CA PRO A 63 13.42 -2.27 1.13
C PRO A 63 12.75 -3.13 0.05
N ASP A 64 12.65 -4.44 0.27
CA ASP A 64 11.99 -5.36 -0.68
C ASP A 64 10.52 -4.98 -0.92
N PHE A 65 9.78 -4.64 0.12
CA PHE A 65 8.39 -4.19 -0.02
C PHE A 65 8.30 -2.82 -0.70
N MET A 66 9.18 -1.88 -0.33
CA MET A 66 9.22 -0.55 -0.94
C MET A 66 9.46 -0.62 -2.44
N ASP A 67 10.44 -1.40 -2.87
CA ASP A 67 10.77 -1.57 -4.28
C ASP A 67 9.64 -2.22 -5.07
N TRP A 68 9.11 -3.32 -4.55
CA TRP A 68 8.01 -4.03 -5.21
C TRP A 68 6.73 -3.19 -5.27
N SER A 69 6.32 -2.60 -4.17
CA SER A 69 5.05 -1.88 -4.08
C SER A 69 5.02 -0.61 -4.91
N SER A 70 6.12 0.13 -4.96
CA SER A 70 6.20 1.38 -5.72
C SER A 70 5.93 1.20 -7.22
N GLU A 71 6.31 0.06 -7.78
CA GLU A 71 6.16 -0.24 -9.20
C GLU A 71 4.88 -1.01 -9.54
N ASN A 72 4.31 -1.74 -8.59
CA ASN A 72 3.32 -2.77 -8.90
C ASN A 72 1.92 -2.53 -8.34
N ILE A 73 1.77 -1.71 -7.30
CA ILE A 73 0.52 -1.65 -6.56
C ILE A 73 0.28 -0.26 -5.96
N ILE A 74 -0.98 0.12 -5.83
CA ILE A 74 -1.39 1.32 -5.09
C ILE A 74 -1.66 0.94 -3.64
N LEU A 75 -1.14 1.74 -2.70
CA LEU A 75 -1.22 1.48 -1.27
C LEU A 75 -2.28 2.38 -0.61
N LEU A 76 -3.26 1.78 0.03
CA LEU A 76 -4.30 2.45 0.81
C LEU A 76 -4.27 1.94 2.25
N LYS A 77 -4.07 2.85 3.21
CA LYS A 77 -4.14 2.56 4.63
C LYS A 77 -5.41 3.17 5.21
N LEU A 78 -6.26 2.34 5.76
CA LEU A 78 -7.48 2.74 6.45
C LEU A 78 -7.35 2.42 7.95
N ASP A 79 -6.96 3.43 8.73
CA ASP A 79 -6.91 3.35 10.18
C ASP A 79 -8.27 3.72 10.77
N LEU A 80 -9.01 2.72 11.24
CA LEU A 80 -10.35 2.89 11.79
C LEU A 80 -10.36 3.60 13.15
N SER A 81 -9.19 3.78 13.78
CA SER A 81 -9.03 4.51 15.03
C SER A 81 -8.55 5.96 14.85
N ASP A 82 -8.30 6.39 13.60
CA ASP A 82 -7.82 7.74 13.31
C ASP A 82 -8.87 8.79 13.70
N PRO A 83 -8.57 9.68 14.67
CA PRO A 83 -9.52 10.72 15.10
C PRO A 83 -9.58 11.91 14.13
N SER A 84 -8.66 12.01 13.16
CA SER A 84 -8.57 13.15 12.25
C SER A 84 -9.52 13.08 11.05
N ILE A 85 -10.06 11.89 10.74
CA ILE A 85 -11.01 11.71 9.65
C ILE A 85 -12.44 12.10 10.07
N SER A 86 -13.26 12.53 9.10
CA SER A 86 -14.66 12.85 9.34
C SER A 86 -15.48 11.61 9.71
N SER A 87 -16.61 11.82 10.37
CA SER A 87 -17.53 10.72 10.70
C SER A 87 -18.06 10.02 9.45
N GLU A 88 -18.30 10.77 8.38
CA GLU A 88 -18.73 10.23 7.09
C GLU A 88 -17.68 9.33 6.45
N GLU A 89 -16.43 9.78 6.43
CA GLU A 89 -15.30 8.99 5.91
C GLU A 89 -15.09 7.72 6.73
N LYS A 90 -15.18 7.83 8.05
CA LYS A 90 -15.11 6.67 8.94
C LYS A 90 -16.20 5.65 8.65
N GLU A 91 -17.42 6.09 8.46
CA GLU A 91 -18.55 5.22 8.10
C GLU A 91 -18.32 4.52 6.74
N GLN A 92 -17.82 5.25 5.75
CA GLN A 92 -17.45 4.67 4.45
C GLN A 92 -16.37 3.59 4.58
N ASN A 93 -15.34 3.83 5.39
CA ASN A 93 -14.28 2.88 5.64
C ASN A 93 -14.78 1.61 6.33
N VAL A 94 -15.67 1.75 7.30
CA VAL A 94 -16.32 0.61 7.99
C VAL A 94 -17.19 -0.18 7.02
N LYS A 95 -18.00 0.47 6.20
CA LYS A 95 -18.82 -0.18 5.17
C LYS A 95 -17.97 -0.96 4.17
N LEU A 96 -16.84 -0.41 3.75
CA LEU A 96 -15.92 -1.11 2.87
C LEU A 96 -15.32 -2.36 3.56
N LYS A 97 -14.90 -2.23 4.80
CA LYS A 97 -14.42 -3.35 5.62
C LYS A 97 -15.44 -4.49 5.67
N GLU A 98 -16.70 -4.17 5.96
CA GLU A 98 -17.80 -5.13 6.01
C GLU A 98 -18.09 -5.76 4.65
N ALA A 99 -18.14 -4.94 3.60
CA ALA A 99 -18.38 -5.41 2.23
C ALA A 99 -17.28 -6.38 1.73
N LEU A 100 -16.05 -6.22 2.19
CA LEU A 100 -14.93 -7.12 1.87
C LEU A 100 -14.87 -8.36 2.78
N GLY A 101 -15.75 -8.46 3.79
CA GLY A 101 -15.81 -9.61 4.70
C GLY A 101 -14.65 -9.65 5.69
N ILE A 102 -14.17 -8.50 6.14
CA ILE A 102 -13.06 -8.39 7.09
C ILE A 102 -13.62 -8.29 8.51
N ASP A 103 -13.36 -9.29 9.33
CA ASP A 103 -13.84 -9.37 10.70
C ASP A 103 -12.81 -8.88 11.72
N GLU A 104 -11.53 -9.17 11.50
CA GLU A 104 -10.43 -8.88 12.42
C GLU A 104 -9.44 -7.88 11.84
N LEU A 105 -8.78 -7.12 12.72
CA LEU A 105 -7.72 -6.17 12.39
C LEU A 105 -6.41 -6.56 13.11
N PRO A 106 -5.24 -6.35 12.49
CA PRO A 106 -5.03 -5.79 11.16
C PRO A 106 -5.30 -6.79 10.03
N GLN A 107 -5.67 -6.29 8.87
CA GLN A 107 -5.89 -7.14 7.69
C GLN A 107 -5.48 -6.43 6.41
N VAL A 108 -4.90 -7.18 5.49
CA VAL A 108 -4.59 -6.73 4.13
C VAL A 108 -5.55 -7.38 3.16
N CYS A 109 -6.18 -6.56 2.34
CA CYS A 109 -7.01 -7.02 1.22
C CYS A 109 -6.37 -6.57 -0.09
N LEU A 110 -6.19 -7.51 -1.01
CA LEU A 110 -5.75 -7.22 -2.37
C LEU A 110 -6.99 -7.18 -3.28
N ALA A 111 -7.06 -6.14 -4.10
CA ALA A 111 -8.23 -5.86 -4.93
C ALA A 111 -7.83 -5.22 -6.25
N THR A 112 -8.75 -5.22 -7.21
CA THR A 112 -8.72 -4.28 -8.32
C THR A 112 -9.70 -3.16 -8.06
N ALA A 113 -9.37 -1.96 -8.51
CA ALA A 113 -10.24 -0.80 -8.38
C ALA A 113 -10.26 0.00 -9.68
N SER A 114 -11.43 0.47 -10.05
CA SER A 114 -11.65 1.26 -11.26
C SER A 114 -12.83 2.19 -11.12
N ILE A 115 -12.93 3.16 -12.03
CA ILE A 115 -14.07 4.06 -12.12
C ILE A 115 -14.77 3.79 -13.45
N ARG A 116 -16.03 3.35 -13.38
CA ARG A 116 -16.87 3.10 -14.55
C ARG A 116 -18.11 3.94 -14.47
N ARG A 117 -18.38 4.75 -15.50
CA ARG A 117 -19.55 5.65 -15.57
C ARG A 117 -19.67 6.54 -14.31
N ASN A 118 -18.54 7.09 -13.85
CA ASN A 118 -18.42 7.88 -12.62
C ASN A 118 -18.74 7.13 -11.32
N LYS A 119 -18.77 5.78 -11.37
CA LYS A 119 -18.96 4.94 -10.18
C LYS A 119 -17.68 4.20 -9.82
N PRO A 120 -17.16 4.37 -8.61
CA PRO A 120 -16.03 3.59 -8.13
C PRO A 120 -16.43 2.13 -7.92
N THR A 121 -15.56 1.22 -8.34
CA THR A 121 -15.75 -0.22 -8.20
C THR A 121 -14.50 -0.83 -7.59
N ILE A 122 -14.67 -1.64 -6.56
CA ILE A 122 -13.60 -2.44 -5.93
C ILE A 122 -13.98 -3.90 -6.01
N ASN A 123 -13.09 -4.72 -6.59
CA ASN A 123 -13.25 -6.17 -6.67
C ASN A 123 -12.17 -6.86 -5.87
N LYS A 124 -12.57 -7.58 -4.82
CA LYS A 124 -11.68 -8.35 -3.97
C LYS A 124 -11.00 -9.47 -4.76
N LEU A 125 -9.67 -9.56 -4.65
CA LEU A 125 -8.88 -10.67 -5.18
C LEU A 125 -8.54 -11.69 -4.09
N GLY A 126 -8.24 -11.24 -2.89
CA GLY A 126 -7.93 -12.09 -1.75
C GLY A 126 -7.45 -11.30 -0.55
N MET A 127 -7.25 -12.01 0.56
CA MET A 127 -6.72 -11.45 1.80
C MET A 127 -5.36 -12.06 2.10
N LEU A 128 -4.49 -11.28 2.70
CA LEU A 128 -3.13 -11.70 3.06
C LEU A 128 -2.76 -11.18 4.45
N GLU A 129 -2.74 -12.08 5.41
CA GLU A 129 -2.35 -11.79 6.77
C GLU A 129 -0.83 -11.73 6.94
N TYR A 130 -0.40 -11.15 8.06
CA TYR A 130 0.99 -11.26 8.46
C TYR A 130 1.33 -12.72 8.74
N LYS A 131 2.45 -13.16 8.17
CA LYS A 131 3.05 -14.48 8.42
C LYS A 131 4.55 -14.34 8.64
N MET A 132 5.11 -15.18 9.46
CA MET A 132 6.55 -15.28 9.62
C MET A 132 7.20 -15.73 8.30
N GLY A 133 8.41 -15.25 8.02
CA GLY A 133 9.16 -15.62 6.83
C GLY A 133 9.68 -14.44 6.01
N GLY A 134 9.41 -13.23 6.47
CA GLY A 134 9.94 -11.99 5.89
C GLY A 134 9.17 -11.45 4.69
N ALA A 135 9.62 -10.30 4.21
CA ALA A 135 8.94 -9.56 3.15
C ALA A 135 8.92 -10.29 1.81
N LYS A 136 10.01 -10.98 1.43
CA LYS A 136 10.08 -11.70 0.14
C LYS A 136 9.03 -12.80 0.02
N LYS A 137 8.84 -13.57 1.10
CA LYS A 137 7.82 -14.62 1.14
C LYS A 137 6.42 -14.02 1.07
N TRP A 138 6.17 -12.97 1.84
CA TRP A 138 4.89 -12.27 1.85
C TRP A 138 4.55 -11.68 0.46
N ILE A 139 5.53 -11.05 -0.19
CA ILE A 139 5.38 -10.52 -1.55
C ILE A 139 5.08 -11.64 -2.56
N SER A 140 5.73 -12.80 -2.43
CA SER A 140 5.45 -13.95 -3.30
C SER A 140 4.01 -14.42 -3.18
N GLU A 141 3.47 -14.48 -1.97
CA GLU A 141 2.05 -14.83 -1.73
C GLU A 141 1.12 -13.74 -2.29
N ALA A 142 1.47 -12.46 -2.13
CA ALA A 142 0.72 -11.37 -2.71
C ALA A 142 0.65 -11.46 -4.25
N LYS A 143 1.75 -11.78 -4.90
CA LYS A 143 1.80 -11.98 -6.36
C LYS A 143 0.89 -13.12 -6.84
N ILE A 144 0.79 -14.20 -6.09
CA ILE A 144 -0.12 -15.33 -6.41
C ILE A 144 -1.57 -14.83 -6.40
N ILE A 145 -1.97 -14.13 -5.36
CA ILE A 145 -3.33 -13.57 -5.23
C ILE A 145 -3.61 -12.59 -6.39
N LEU A 146 -2.65 -11.72 -6.71
CA LEU A 146 -2.82 -10.71 -7.76
C LEU A 146 -2.93 -11.30 -9.17
N ARG A 147 -2.37 -12.50 -9.40
CA ARG A 147 -2.50 -13.23 -10.67
C ARG A 147 -3.79 -14.03 -10.78
N GLY A 148 -4.51 -14.23 -9.70
CA GLY A 148 -5.72 -15.04 -9.65
C GLY A 148 -5.45 -16.56 -9.69
N GLU A 149 -4.27 -16.97 -9.21
CA GLU A 149 -3.86 -18.39 -9.11
C GLU A 149 -4.27 -19.02 -7.77
#